data_7842ce48cec95eb7e7ffa70cdb2feee9
#
_entry.id   7842ce48cec95eb7e7ffa70cdb2feee9
#
_cell.length_a   1.000
_cell.length_b   1.000
_cell.length_c   1.000
_cell.angle_alpha   90.00
_cell.angle_beta   90.00
_cell.angle_gamma   90.00
#
_symmetry.space_group_name_H-M   'P 1'
#
loop_
_entity.id
_entity.type
_entity.pdbx_description
1 polymer ?
#
loop_
_entity_poly.entity_id
_entity_poly.type
_entity_poly.pdbx_seq_one_letter_code
_entity_poly.pdbx_strand_id
1 'polypeptide(L)'
;MSNVRLVSISHPVGIDGVTTAEEFIAYAARVSNPSNQINSETAPRLLKYLVKNKHWSPFEMVSLTLEIKTTRDIGRQILRHRSFSFQEFSQRYAAVNDAFEFRETRLQDQKNRQNSIESSDRVLDDIWKEAQETVQTVCRNAYDLALKNGIAKEQARVVLPEGMTKSTMYMAGTLRSWIHYCELRMANGTQKEHRQIALDSWGIILGQFPSLSAILEDDVKAGEKKAAPSYNDTVYKMPLNYSGVDFRIVSGDTN
;
A
#
# COMPACT_ATOMS: atom_id res chain seq x y z
N MET A 1 -1.19 -14.16 2.72
CA MET A 1 0.17 -13.66 3.07
C MET A 1 0.10 -12.15 3.05
N SER A 2 0.71 -11.46 4.03
CA SER A 2 0.78 -9.99 4.01
C SER A 2 1.48 -9.51 2.73
N ASN A 3 0.97 -8.44 2.15
CA ASN A 3 1.57 -7.77 0.98
C ASN A 3 2.72 -6.83 1.36
N VAL A 4 3.07 -6.76 2.64
CA VAL A 4 4.12 -5.90 3.19
C VAL A 4 5.12 -6.73 4.00
N ARG A 5 6.41 -6.42 3.85
CA ARG A 5 7.51 -7.11 4.52
C ARG A 5 8.60 -6.12 4.93
N LEU A 6 9.14 -6.27 6.16
CA LEU A 6 10.33 -5.54 6.59
C LEU A 6 11.55 -6.05 5.83
N VAL A 7 12.33 -5.12 5.26
CA VAL A 7 13.56 -5.43 4.51
C VAL A 7 14.79 -4.94 5.25
N SER A 8 14.74 -3.75 5.81
CA SER A 8 15.84 -3.23 6.63
C SER A 8 15.35 -2.30 7.73
N ILE A 9 16.13 -2.19 8.77
CA ILE A 9 15.93 -1.25 9.88
C ILE A 9 17.29 -0.80 10.39
N SER A 10 17.39 0.45 10.83
CA SER A 10 18.60 0.99 11.47
C SER A 10 18.91 0.25 12.78
N HIS A 11 20.18 -0.03 13.00
CA HIS A 11 20.69 -0.55 14.27
C HIS A 11 21.71 0.39 14.85
N PRO A 12 21.75 0.57 16.20
CA PRO A 12 22.83 1.30 16.84
C PRO A 12 24.17 0.57 16.64
N VAL A 13 25.26 1.34 16.50
CA VAL A 13 26.62 0.80 16.33
C VAL A 13 27.55 1.50 17.30
N GLY A 14 28.34 0.73 18.08
CA GLY A 14 29.38 1.26 18.96
C GLY A 14 28.86 2.04 20.17
N ILE A 15 27.63 1.75 20.64
CA ILE A 15 27.05 2.37 21.83
C ILE A 15 26.77 1.28 22.86
N ASP A 16 27.57 1.24 23.91
CA ASP A 16 27.41 0.24 24.97
C ASP A 16 26.03 0.39 25.66
N GLY A 17 25.33 -0.73 25.84
CA GLY A 17 24.01 -0.76 26.51
C GLY A 17 22.85 -0.28 25.63
N VAL A 18 23.04 0.01 24.33
CA VAL A 18 22.00 0.36 23.38
C VAL A 18 22.02 -0.64 22.24
N THR A 19 21.03 -1.53 22.17
CA THR A 19 21.04 -2.70 21.30
C THR A 19 19.91 -2.68 20.25
N THR A 20 18.81 -1.98 20.53
CA THR A 20 17.65 -1.90 19.66
C THR A 20 17.47 -0.52 19.05
N ALA A 21 16.75 -0.45 17.93
CA ALA A 21 16.36 0.81 17.31
C ALA A 21 15.51 1.69 18.26
N GLU A 22 14.67 1.06 19.10
CA GLU A 22 13.84 1.75 20.08
C GLU A 22 14.68 2.42 21.18
N GLU A 23 15.65 1.70 21.72
CA GLU A 23 16.61 2.23 22.70
C GLU A 23 17.46 3.36 22.10
N PHE A 24 17.83 3.24 20.81
CA PHE A 24 18.58 4.29 20.10
C PHE A 24 17.79 5.60 19.97
N ILE A 25 16.47 5.54 19.75
CA ILE A 25 15.62 6.74 19.76
C ILE A 25 15.69 7.44 21.13
N ALA A 26 15.60 6.67 22.22
CA ALA A 26 15.68 7.20 23.57
C ALA A 26 17.08 7.79 23.87
N TYR A 27 18.12 7.10 23.43
CA TYR A 27 19.50 7.57 23.52
C TYR A 27 19.69 8.91 22.79
N ALA A 28 19.23 9.01 21.55
CA ALA A 28 19.33 10.23 20.75
C ALA A 28 18.52 11.39 21.37
N ALA A 29 17.32 11.10 21.89
CA ALA A 29 16.49 12.09 22.57
C ALA A 29 17.15 12.68 23.84
N ARG A 30 18.05 11.92 24.46
CA ARG A 30 18.75 12.30 25.70
C ARG A 30 20.13 12.93 25.46
N VAL A 31 20.45 13.34 24.25
CA VAL A 31 21.75 13.94 23.92
C VAL A 31 22.13 15.12 24.85
N SER A 32 21.15 15.86 25.35
CA SER A 32 21.33 16.95 26.29
C SER A 32 21.28 16.52 27.78
N ASN A 33 21.24 15.23 28.07
CA ASN A 33 21.26 14.66 29.42
C ASN A 33 22.23 13.46 29.50
N PRO A 34 23.55 13.70 29.44
CA PRO A 34 24.57 12.67 29.32
C PRO A 34 24.53 11.62 30.44
N SER A 35 24.21 12.03 31.69
CA SER A 35 24.19 11.14 32.86
C SER A 35 23.06 10.08 32.78
N ASN A 36 22.04 10.30 31.95
CA ASN A 36 20.90 9.38 31.79
C ASN A 36 20.75 8.89 30.34
N GLN A 37 21.75 9.14 29.50
CA GLN A 37 21.64 8.91 28.05
C GLN A 37 21.50 7.42 27.69
N ILE A 38 22.25 6.55 28.37
CA ILE A 38 22.27 5.09 28.14
C ILE A 38 21.19 4.32 28.92
N ASN A 39 20.29 4.99 29.64
CA ASN A 39 19.24 4.34 30.41
C ASN A 39 18.15 3.74 29.49
N SER A 40 18.25 2.44 29.20
CA SER A 40 17.27 1.72 28.39
C SER A 40 15.97 1.41 29.12
N GLU A 41 15.97 1.23 30.45
CA GLU A 41 14.80 0.85 31.23
C GLU A 41 13.64 1.83 31.11
N THR A 42 13.95 3.12 30.98
CA THR A 42 12.93 4.17 30.85
C THR A 42 12.68 4.59 29.39
N ALA A 43 13.31 3.92 28.40
CA ALA A 43 13.11 4.21 26.99
C ALA A 43 11.63 4.12 26.56
N PRO A 44 10.85 3.07 26.89
CA PRO A 44 9.45 2.97 26.51
C PRO A 44 8.59 4.13 27.01
N ARG A 45 8.84 4.57 28.28
CA ARG A 45 8.12 5.72 28.87
C ARG A 45 8.49 7.03 28.17
N LEU A 46 9.76 7.19 27.79
CA LEU A 46 10.23 8.38 27.06
C LEU A 46 9.61 8.46 25.68
N LEU A 47 9.59 7.36 24.93
CA LEU A 47 8.98 7.33 23.58
C LEU A 47 7.50 7.74 23.63
N LYS A 48 6.73 7.18 24.58
CA LYS A 48 5.33 7.58 24.80
C LYS A 48 5.20 9.09 25.11
N TYR A 49 6.07 9.63 25.94
CA TYR A 49 6.11 11.06 26.24
C TYR A 49 6.41 11.90 25.02
N LEU A 50 7.42 11.51 24.21
CA LEU A 50 7.81 12.23 22.99
C LEU A 50 6.67 12.30 21.98
N VAL A 51 5.97 11.20 21.76
CA VAL A 51 4.81 11.16 20.84
C VAL A 51 3.66 12.02 21.37
N LYS A 52 3.29 11.86 22.63
CA LYS A 52 2.24 12.64 23.28
C LYS A 52 2.46 14.15 23.15
N ASN A 53 3.71 14.59 23.24
CA ASN A 53 4.10 16.00 23.15
C ASN A 53 4.54 16.42 21.74
N LYS A 54 4.37 15.54 20.74
CA LYS A 54 4.73 15.80 19.33
C LYS A 54 6.20 16.17 19.11
N HIS A 55 7.09 15.61 19.93
CA HIS A 55 8.53 15.75 19.80
C HIS A 55 9.06 14.71 18.79
N TRP A 56 8.95 15.01 17.53
CA TRP A 56 9.18 14.04 16.45
C TRP A 56 10.63 13.84 16.03
N SER A 57 11.52 14.82 16.31
CA SER A 57 12.91 14.75 15.81
C SER A 57 13.70 13.50 16.23
N PRO A 58 13.55 12.90 17.43
CA PRO A 58 14.25 11.67 17.76
C PRO A 58 13.85 10.48 16.88
N PHE A 59 12.60 10.45 16.40
CA PHE A 59 12.10 9.40 15.50
C PHE A 59 12.65 9.50 14.06
N GLU A 60 13.34 10.59 13.73
CA GLU A 60 14.05 10.74 12.46
C GLU A 60 15.43 10.06 12.47
N MET A 61 15.94 9.69 13.65
CA MET A 61 17.25 9.05 13.80
C MET A 61 17.22 7.56 13.43
N VAL A 62 16.03 6.97 13.28
CA VAL A 62 15.84 5.58 12.86
C VAL A 62 15.09 5.53 11.54
N SER A 63 15.59 4.72 10.61
CA SER A 63 14.98 4.49 9.31
C SER A 63 14.65 3.01 9.12
N LEU A 64 13.59 2.73 8.36
CA LEU A 64 13.24 1.39 7.92
C LEU A 64 12.82 1.38 6.46
N THR A 65 13.01 0.22 5.83
CA THR A 65 12.59 -0.04 4.46
C THR A 65 11.61 -1.21 4.46
N LEU A 66 10.43 -1.00 3.87
CA LEU A 66 9.47 -2.06 3.63
C LEU A 66 9.40 -2.39 2.14
N GLU A 67 9.26 -3.69 1.84
CA GLU A 67 8.83 -4.18 0.53
C GLU A 67 7.32 -4.22 0.52
N ILE A 68 6.71 -3.63 -0.50
CA ILE A 68 5.26 -3.55 -0.67
C ILE A 68 4.91 -4.16 -2.03
N LYS A 69 4.02 -5.16 -2.04
CA LYS A 69 3.43 -5.73 -3.25
C LYS A 69 2.01 -5.22 -3.39
N THR A 70 1.71 -4.57 -4.49
CA THR A 70 0.40 -3.95 -4.73
C THR A 70 0.15 -3.77 -6.22
N THR A 71 -0.97 -3.19 -6.59
CA THR A 71 -1.23 -2.77 -7.97
C THR A 71 -0.66 -1.38 -8.23
N ARG A 72 -0.42 -1.06 -9.49
CA ARG A 72 0.22 0.20 -9.88
C ARG A 72 -0.58 1.44 -9.51
N ASP A 73 -1.91 1.39 -9.58
CA ASP A 73 -2.79 2.50 -9.17
C ASP A 73 -2.63 2.83 -7.67
N ILE A 74 -2.52 1.83 -6.81
CA ILE A 74 -2.22 2.01 -5.38
C ILE A 74 -0.76 2.48 -5.20
N GLY A 75 0.17 1.90 -5.95
CA GLY A 75 1.56 2.38 -6.00
C GLY A 75 1.65 3.87 -6.30
N ARG A 76 0.85 4.39 -7.27
CA ARG A 76 0.78 5.83 -7.57
C ARG A 76 0.32 6.68 -6.38
N GLN A 77 -0.59 6.17 -5.56
CA GLN A 77 -1.01 6.87 -4.34
C GLN A 77 0.10 6.88 -3.28
N ILE A 78 0.83 5.77 -3.13
CA ILE A 78 1.96 5.64 -2.20
C ILE A 78 3.10 6.58 -2.59
N LEU A 79 3.46 6.65 -3.86
CA LEU A 79 4.54 7.51 -4.38
C LEU A 79 4.32 9.02 -4.14
N ARG A 80 3.11 9.44 -3.76
CA ARG A 80 2.83 10.84 -3.39
C ARG A 80 3.38 11.25 -2.03
N HIS A 81 3.82 10.30 -1.19
CA HIS A 81 4.42 10.57 0.12
C HIS A 81 5.89 11.00 -0.02
N ARG A 82 6.13 12.31 -0.09
CA ARG A 82 7.43 12.89 -0.43
C ARG A 82 8.51 12.74 0.66
N SER A 83 8.12 12.35 1.87
CA SER A 83 9.06 12.08 2.98
C SER A 83 9.74 10.71 2.90
N PHE A 84 9.56 9.98 1.80
CA PHE A 84 10.11 8.66 1.55
C PHE A 84 10.93 8.62 0.28
N SER A 85 11.84 7.65 0.22
CA SER A 85 12.53 7.24 -1.01
C SER A 85 11.93 5.93 -1.51
N PHE A 86 11.87 5.77 -2.84
CA PHE A 86 11.21 4.64 -3.47
C PHE A 86 12.08 3.99 -4.53
N GLN A 87 11.96 2.66 -4.64
CA GLN A 87 12.43 1.87 -5.77
C GLN A 87 11.30 0.94 -6.20
N GLU A 88 10.79 1.11 -7.42
CA GLU A 88 9.67 0.32 -7.94
C GLU A 88 10.12 -0.56 -9.09
N PHE A 89 9.50 -1.74 -9.24
CA PHE A 89 9.68 -2.62 -10.39
C PHE A 89 9.47 -1.87 -11.71
N SER A 90 10.48 -1.92 -12.57
CA SER A 90 10.47 -1.19 -13.84
C SER A 90 9.98 -2.07 -14.98
N GLN A 91 8.80 -1.78 -15.51
CA GLN A 91 8.24 -2.39 -16.71
C GLN A 91 8.99 -2.00 -18.01
N ARG A 92 10.00 -1.14 -17.94
CA ARG A 92 10.89 -0.83 -19.07
C ARG A 92 11.98 -1.90 -19.21
N TYR A 93 12.44 -2.44 -18.08
CA TYR A 93 13.53 -3.42 -18.05
C TYR A 93 13.02 -4.86 -18.08
N ALA A 94 11.94 -5.16 -17.36
CA ALA A 94 11.41 -6.50 -17.23
C ALA A 94 9.99 -6.61 -17.77
N ALA A 95 9.67 -7.77 -18.35
CA ALA A 95 8.31 -8.10 -18.77
C ALA A 95 7.40 -8.32 -17.55
N VAL A 96 6.12 -7.99 -17.70
CA VAL A 96 5.09 -8.22 -16.68
C VAL A 96 4.52 -9.62 -16.89
N ASN A 97 4.96 -10.57 -16.07
CA ASN A 97 4.54 -11.98 -16.16
C ASN A 97 3.50 -12.36 -15.11
N ASP A 98 3.33 -11.54 -14.05
CA ASP A 98 2.40 -11.82 -12.97
C ASP A 98 0.94 -11.79 -13.47
N ALA A 99 0.11 -12.64 -12.85
CA ALA A 99 -1.33 -12.56 -13.02
C ALA A 99 -1.84 -11.19 -12.55
N PHE A 100 -2.86 -10.66 -13.25
CA PHE A 100 -3.54 -9.46 -12.82
C PHE A 100 -4.27 -9.68 -11.50
N GLU A 101 -4.43 -8.62 -10.73
CA GLU A 101 -5.17 -8.64 -9.48
C GLU A 101 -6.58 -8.10 -9.70
N PHE A 102 -7.59 -8.88 -9.30
CA PHE A 102 -8.98 -8.48 -9.40
C PHE A 102 -9.40 -7.69 -8.16
N ARG A 103 -10.28 -6.73 -8.37
CA ARG A 103 -10.91 -5.95 -7.32
C ARG A 103 -12.25 -6.57 -6.92
N GLU A 104 -12.52 -6.59 -5.64
CA GLU A 104 -13.86 -6.92 -5.13
C GLU A 104 -14.89 -5.89 -5.60
N THR A 105 -16.16 -6.28 -5.61
CA THR A 105 -17.25 -5.37 -5.93
C THR A 105 -17.53 -4.45 -4.76
N ARG A 106 -17.49 -3.15 -5.01
CA ARG A 106 -17.85 -2.12 -4.03
C ARG A 106 -18.69 -1.05 -4.71
N LEU A 107 -19.73 -0.59 -4.00
CA LEU A 107 -20.62 0.46 -4.47
C LEU A 107 -20.07 1.83 -4.12
N GLN A 108 -20.46 2.84 -4.89
CA GLN A 108 -20.14 4.24 -4.59
C GLN A 108 -20.88 4.69 -3.33
N ASP A 109 -20.16 5.23 -2.36
CA ASP A 109 -20.77 5.91 -1.21
C ASP A 109 -21.45 7.20 -1.65
N GLN A 110 -22.75 7.34 -1.37
CA GLN A 110 -23.55 8.49 -1.78
C GLN A 110 -23.23 9.76 -0.97
N LYS A 111 -22.68 9.61 0.23
CA LYS A 111 -22.34 10.72 1.13
C LYS A 111 -20.89 11.16 1.00
N ASN A 112 -19.98 10.21 0.81
CA ASN A 112 -18.56 10.47 0.66
C ASN A 112 -18.05 9.94 -0.69
N ARG A 113 -17.83 10.84 -1.63
CA ARG A 113 -17.39 10.51 -2.99
C ARG A 113 -16.04 9.76 -3.06
N GLN A 114 -15.25 9.83 -2.02
CA GLN A 114 -13.93 9.14 -1.94
C GLN A 114 -14.05 7.73 -1.35
N ASN A 115 -15.20 7.38 -0.80
CA ASN A 115 -15.41 6.12 -0.13
C ASN A 115 -16.19 5.13 -1.02
N SER A 116 -16.08 3.85 -0.67
CA SER A 116 -16.84 2.77 -1.27
C SER A 116 -17.48 1.91 -0.20
N ILE A 117 -18.61 1.27 -0.53
CA ILE A 117 -19.41 0.43 0.36
C ILE A 117 -19.32 -1.00 -0.17
N GLU A 118 -19.15 -1.98 0.70
CA GLU A 118 -19.15 -3.39 0.33
C GLU A 118 -20.50 -3.78 -0.28
N SER A 119 -20.46 -4.57 -1.34
CA SER A 119 -21.65 -5.14 -1.99
C SER A 119 -21.89 -6.54 -1.46
N SER A 120 -23.20 -6.89 -1.32
CA SER A 120 -23.64 -8.26 -1.09
C SER A 120 -24.42 -8.82 -2.28
N ASP A 121 -24.47 -8.08 -3.40
CA ASP A 121 -25.19 -8.45 -4.61
C ASP A 121 -24.32 -9.40 -5.47
N ARG A 122 -24.67 -10.68 -5.46
CA ARG A 122 -23.95 -11.71 -6.22
C ARG A 122 -24.02 -11.53 -7.73
N VAL A 123 -25.13 -11.01 -8.24
CA VAL A 123 -25.28 -10.77 -9.69
C VAL A 123 -24.30 -9.67 -10.12
N LEU A 124 -24.20 -8.63 -9.33
CA LEU A 124 -23.25 -7.55 -9.58
C LEU A 124 -21.79 -8.03 -9.44
N ASP A 125 -21.53 -8.91 -8.48
CA ASP A 125 -20.20 -9.52 -8.30
C ASP A 125 -19.79 -10.32 -9.54
N ASP A 126 -20.69 -11.14 -10.08
CA ASP A 126 -20.45 -11.94 -11.29
C ASP A 126 -20.22 -11.04 -12.52
N ILE A 127 -21.04 -10.00 -12.70
CA ILE A 127 -20.87 -9.01 -13.79
C ILE A 127 -19.52 -8.31 -13.69
N TRP A 128 -19.14 -7.88 -12.47
CA TRP A 128 -17.88 -7.18 -12.26
C TRP A 128 -16.67 -8.08 -12.47
N LYS A 129 -16.76 -9.33 -12.04
CA LYS A 129 -15.74 -10.35 -12.27
C LYS A 129 -15.55 -10.63 -13.76
N GLU A 130 -16.64 -10.88 -14.51
CA GLU A 130 -16.59 -11.11 -15.95
C GLU A 130 -15.98 -9.94 -16.72
N ALA A 131 -16.32 -8.69 -16.33
CA ALA A 131 -15.72 -7.50 -16.91
C ALA A 131 -14.20 -7.45 -16.71
N GLN A 132 -13.70 -7.79 -15.52
CA GLN A 132 -12.28 -7.84 -15.22
C GLN A 132 -11.57 -8.98 -15.97
N GLU A 133 -12.18 -10.16 -16.07
CA GLU A 133 -11.67 -11.31 -16.85
C GLU A 133 -11.53 -10.96 -18.33
N THR A 134 -12.50 -10.25 -18.88
CA THR A 134 -12.45 -9.75 -20.26
C THR A 134 -11.27 -8.78 -20.46
N VAL A 135 -11.13 -7.79 -19.60
CA VAL A 135 -10.01 -6.84 -19.64
C VAL A 135 -8.67 -7.57 -19.50
N GLN A 136 -8.56 -8.50 -18.55
CA GLN A 136 -7.36 -9.32 -18.37
C GLN A 136 -6.98 -10.03 -19.67
N THR A 137 -7.92 -10.72 -20.28
CA THR A 137 -7.68 -11.53 -21.49
C THR A 137 -7.21 -10.66 -22.65
N VAL A 138 -7.93 -9.58 -22.93
CA VAL A 138 -7.61 -8.67 -24.04
C VAL A 138 -6.25 -7.98 -23.83
N CYS A 139 -6.03 -7.44 -22.65
CA CYS A 139 -4.79 -6.72 -22.37
C CYS A 139 -3.57 -7.66 -22.34
N ARG A 140 -3.71 -8.88 -21.79
CA ARG A 140 -2.63 -9.87 -21.79
C ARG A 140 -2.26 -10.28 -23.21
N ASN A 141 -3.25 -10.63 -24.03
CA ASN A 141 -3.03 -11.02 -25.41
C ASN A 141 -2.37 -9.91 -26.22
N ALA A 142 -2.84 -8.66 -26.06
CA ALA A 142 -2.24 -7.50 -26.72
C ALA A 142 -0.78 -7.27 -26.31
N TYR A 143 -0.49 -7.39 -25.02
CA TYR A 143 0.86 -7.23 -24.47
C TYR A 143 1.81 -8.32 -24.99
N ASP A 144 1.39 -9.59 -24.90
CA ASP A 144 2.19 -10.72 -25.32
C ASP A 144 2.44 -10.70 -26.84
N LEU A 145 1.43 -10.30 -27.63
CA LEU A 145 1.58 -10.11 -29.08
C LEU A 145 2.56 -8.99 -29.40
N ALA A 146 2.50 -7.88 -28.66
CA ALA A 146 3.44 -6.77 -28.85
C ALA A 146 4.88 -7.22 -28.60
N LEU A 147 5.14 -7.93 -27.49
CA LEU A 147 6.47 -8.44 -27.18
C LEU A 147 6.95 -9.48 -28.20
N LYS A 148 6.06 -10.38 -28.65
CA LYS A 148 6.36 -11.39 -29.67
C LYS A 148 6.78 -10.76 -30.99
N ASN A 149 6.21 -9.61 -31.34
CA ASN A 149 6.55 -8.85 -32.55
C ASN A 149 7.71 -7.87 -32.34
N GLY A 150 8.45 -7.96 -31.25
CA GLY A 150 9.64 -7.15 -31.00
C GLY A 150 9.37 -5.71 -30.56
N ILE A 151 8.11 -5.37 -30.19
CA ILE A 151 7.81 -4.05 -29.64
C ILE A 151 8.50 -3.91 -28.28
N ALA A 152 9.20 -2.81 -28.07
CA ALA A 152 9.93 -2.55 -26.86
C ALA A 152 9.01 -2.59 -25.63
N LYS A 153 9.47 -3.18 -24.51
CA LYS A 153 8.70 -3.29 -23.26
C LYS A 153 8.13 -1.97 -22.78
N GLU A 154 8.87 -0.87 -22.97
CA GLU A 154 8.42 0.48 -22.61
C GLU A 154 7.21 0.96 -23.42
N GLN A 155 7.00 0.44 -24.60
CA GLN A 155 5.84 0.71 -25.44
C GLN A 155 4.73 -0.32 -25.21
N ALA A 156 5.08 -1.61 -25.19
CA ALA A 156 4.12 -2.69 -24.99
C ALA A 156 3.30 -2.54 -23.72
N ARG A 157 3.91 -2.05 -22.63
CA ARG A 157 3.22 -1.84 -21.34
C ARG A 157 2.04 -0.87 -21.37
N VAL A 158 1.87 -0.09 -22.44
CA VAL A 158 0.78 0.90 -22.55
C VAL A 158 -0.61 0.25 -22.53
N VAL A 159 -0.70 -1.02 -22.95
CA VAL A 159 -1.96 -1.79 -22.95
C VAL A 159 -2.26 -2.48 -21.63
N LEU A 160 -1.39 -2.38 -20.62
CA LEU A 160 -1.59 -3.00 -19.31
C LEU A 160 -2.46 -2.10 -18.41
N PRO A 161 -3.56 -2.64 -17.82
CA PRO A 161 -4.43 -1.87 -16.93
C PRO A 161 -3.74 -1.56 -15.60
N GLU A 162 -3.54 -0.29 -15.26
CA GLU A 162 -2.86 0.12 -14.02
C GLU A 162 -3.52 -0.44 -12.76
N GLY A 163 -4.85 -0.45 -12.70
CA GLY A 163 -5.61 -0.91 -11.54
C GLY A 163 -5.53 -2.43 -11.29
N MET A 164 -5.05 -3.21 -12.25
CA MET A 164 -4.95 -4.67 -12.14
C MET A 164 -3.50 -5.17 -12.22
N THR A 165 -2.58 -4.36 -12.76
CA THR A 165 -1.18 -4.76 -12.94
C THR A 165 -0.43 -4.67 -11.63
N LYS A 166 0.11 -5.81 -11.17
CA LYS A 166 0.92 -5.88 -9.95
C LYS A 166 2.26 -5.18 -10.11
N SER A 167 2.74 -4.64 -9.00
CA SER A 167 4.06 -4.04 -8.86
C SER A 167 4.63 -4.36 -7.48
N THR A 168 5.94 -4.43 -7.41
CA THR A 168 6.69 -4.52 -6.15
C THR A 168 7.49 -3.25 -5.99
N MET A 169 7.40 -2.64 -4.81
CA MET A 169 8.19 -1.46 -4.48
C MET A 169 8.86 -1.59 -3.12
N TYR A 170 10.01 -0.93 -3.01
CA TYR A 170 10.67 -0.67 -1.73
C TYR A 170 10.39 0.77 -1.35
N MET A 171 9.92 0.97 -0.12
CA MET A 171 9.61 2.27 0.46
C MET A 171 10.48 2.46 1.69
N ALA A 172 11.38 3.44 1.64
CA ALA A 172 12.35 3.73 2.70
C ALA A 172 12.09 5.10 3.31
N GLY A 173 12.08 5.17 4.63
CA GLY A 173 11.89 6.43 5.33
C GLY A 173 12.20 6.34 6.82
N THR A 174 12.23 7.51 7.48
CA THR A 174 12.41 7.59 8.94
C THR A 174 11.17 7.05 9.66
N LEU A 175 11.33 6.61 10.89
CA LEU A 175 10.20 6.16 11.72
C LEU A 175 9.14 7.27 11.89
N ARG A 176 9.55 8.54 11.99
CA ARG A 176 8.62 9.68 11.97
C ARG A 176 7.73 9.66 10.72
N SER A 177 8.34 9.51 9.54
CA SER A 177 7.60 9.46 8.28
C SER A 177 6.60 8.30 8.26
N TRP A 178 7.01 7.13 8.74
CA TRP A 178 6.16 5.95 8.82
C TRP A 178 4.97 6.13 9.77
N ILE A 179 5.19 6.72 10.95
CA ILE A 179 4.09 7.03 11.89
C ILE A 179 3.05 7.92 11.21
N HIS A 180 3.48 9.02 10.58
CA HIS A 180 2.57 9.95 9.90
C HIS A 180 1.89 9.34 8.68
N TYR A 181 2.59 8.46 7.93
CA TYR A 181 2.00 7.72 6.83
C TYR A 181 0.87 6.79 7.32
N CYS A 182 1.14 6.01 8.36
CA CYS A 182 0.16 5.08 8.93
C CYS A 182 -1.05 5.84 9.51
N GLU A 183 -0.82 6.90 10.30
CA GLU A 183 -1.87 7.77 10.82
C GLU A 183 -2.80 8.27 9.69
N LEU A 184 -2.22 8.81 8.61
CA LEU A 184 -2.99 9.33 7.49
C LEU A 184 -3.71 8.24 6.70
N ARG A 185 -3.07 7.08 6.44
CA ARG A 185 -3.58 6.07 5.50
C ARG A 185 -4.38 4.95 6.14
N MET A 186 -4.34 4.80 7.45
CA MET A 186 -5.27 3.92 8.17
C MET A 186 -6.66 4.56 8.36
N ALA A 187 -6.79 5.87 8.13
CA ALA A 187 -8.06 6.58 8.24
C ALA A 187 -9.10 6.14 7.18
N ASN A 188 -10.39 6.23 7.55
CA ASN A 188 -11.53 5.74 6.75
C ASN A 188 -11.70 6.35 5.36
N GLY A 189 -11.10 7.50 5.08
CA GLY A 189 -11.14 8.12 3.74
C GLY A 189 -10.13 7.54 2.76
N THR A 190 -9.31 6.58 3.19
CA THR A 190 -8.32 5.93 2.33
C THR A 190 -8.95 4.74 1.60
N GLN A 191 -8.62 4.58 0.33
CA GLN A 191 -9.04 3.41 -0.46
C GLN A 191 -8.63 2.11 0.25
N LYS A 192 -9.51 1.11 0.31
CA LYS A 192 -9.38 -0.11 1.12
C LYS A 192 -8.02 -0.81 0.93
N GLU A 193 -7.56 -0.96 -0.33
CA GLU A 193 -6.30 -1.61 -0.64
C GLU A 193 -5.09 -0.84 -0.09
N HIS A 194 -5.09 0.47 -0.20
CA HIS A 194 -4.04 1.32 0.37
C HIS A 194 -4.08 1.33 1.90
N ARG A 195 -5.30 1.36 2.46
CA ARG A 195 -5.51 1.28 3.90
C ARG A 195 -4.98 -0.03 4.48
N GLN A 196 -5.19 -1.16 3.80
CA GLN A 196 -4.65 -2.45 4.23
C GLN A 196 -3.11 -2.45 4.27
N ILE A 197 -2.46 -1.85 3.27
CA ILE A 197 -1.00 -1.69 3.25
C ILE A 197 -0.53 -0.86 4.46
N ALA A 198 -1.24 0.21 4.81
CA ALA A 198 -0.89 1.02 5.98
C ALA A 198 -1.08 0.26 7.29
N LEU A 199 -2.14 -0.55 7.43
CA LEU A 199 -2.38 -1.42 8.59
C LEU A 199 -1.30 -2.50 8.72
N ASP A 200 -0.94 -3.17 7.62
CA ASP A 200 0.13 -4.16 7.59
C ASP A 200 1.48 -3.53 7.96
N SER A 201 1.76 -2.34 7.42
CA SER A 201 2.98 -1.57 7.75
C SER A 201 3.02 -1.20 9.23
N TRP A 202 1.90 -0.76 9.78
CA TRP A 202 1.79 -0.44 11.21
C TRP A 202 2.02 -1.66 12.09
N GLY A 203 1.46 -2.80 11.74
CA GLY A 203 1.71 -4.07 12.44
C GLY A 203 3.19 -4.45 12.47
N ILE A 204 3.91 -4.26 11.37
CA ILE A 204 5.37 -4.48 11.30
C ILE A 204 6.11 -3.48 12.21
N ILE A 205 5.72 -2.20 12.19
CA ILE A 205 6.33 -1.16 13.02
C ILE A 205 6.14 -1.48 14.50
N LEU A 206 4.94 -1.89 14.92
CA LEU A 206 4.66 -2.27 16.31
C LEU A 206 5.49 -3.49 16.75
N GLY A 207 5.78 -4.41 15.84
CA GLY A 207 6.67 -5.55 16.11
C GLY A 207 8.12 -5.13 16.40
N GLN A 208 8.57 -3.98 15.85
CA GLN A 208 9.91 -3.42 16.06
C GLN A 208 9.94 -2.38 17.18
N PHE A 209 8.84 -1.68 17.42
CA PHE A 209 8.70 -0.58 18.37
C PHE A 209 7.44 -0.77 19.23
N PRO A 210 7.43 -1.74 20.17
CA PRO A 210 6.25 -2.06 21.00
C PRO A 210 5.73 -0.87 21.82
N SER A 211 6.61 0.06 22.19
CA SER A 211 6.23 1.26 22.96
C SER A 211 5.30 2.21 22.20
N LEU A 212 5.16 2.03 20.87
CA LEU A 212 4.29 2.85 20.04
C LEU A 212 2.83 2.34 20.00
N SER A 213 2.52 1.22 20.62
CA SER A 213 1.19 0.56 20.54
C SER A 213 0.01 1.46 20.90
N ALA A 214 0.20 2.38 21.84
CA ALA A 214 -0.87 3.30 22.29
C ALA A 214 -1.11 4.52 21.38
N ILE A 215 -0.32 4.71 20.31
CA ILE A 215 -0.33 5.95 19.52
C ILE A 215 -1.52 6.04 18.57
N LEU A 216 -1.88 4.93 17.92
CA LEU A 216 -2.92 4.88 16.87
C LEU A 216 -4.07 3.94 17.20
N GLU A 217 -4.22 3.51 18.48
CA GLU A 217 -5.31 2.61 18.87
C GLU A 217 -6.71 3.19 18.58
N ASP A 218 -6.89 4.48 18.75
CA ASP A 218 -8.18 5.13 18.51
C ASP A 218 -8.49 5.20 17.00
N ASP A 219 -7.49 5.39 16.15
CA ASP A 219 -7.64 5.44 14.69
C ASP A 219 -7.92 4.06 14.09
N VAL A 220 -7.28 3.01 14.62
CA VAL A 220 -7.55 1.62 14.24
C VAL A 220 -8.99 1.23 14.63
N LYS A 221 -9.42 1.53 15.87
CA LYS A 221 -10.77 1.23 16.37
C LYS A 221 -11.87 2.05 15.65
N ALA A 222 -11.60 3.31 15.29
CA ALA A 222 -12.54 4.14 14.54
C ALA A 222 -12.75 3.60 13.11
N GLY A 223 -11.73 2.95 12.54
CA GLY A 223 -11.82 2.27 11.25
C GLY A 223 -12.71 1.03 11.25
N GLU A 224 -12.77 0.30 12.37
CA GLU A 224 -13.57 -0.92 12.50
C GLU A 224 -15.06 -0.66 12.79
N LYS A 225 -15.41 0.50 13.36
CA LYS A 225 -16.76 0.78 13.87
C LYS A 225 -17.77 1.35 12.86
N LYS A 226 -17.39 1.63 11.61
CA LYS A 226 -18.32 2.07 10.56
C LYS A 226 -18.58 0.96 9.54
N ALA A 227 -19.13 -0.17 9.99
CA ALA A 227 -19.85 -1.08 9.12
C ALA A 227 -21.13 -0.38 8.60
N ALA A 228 -21.43 -0.63 7.33
CA ALA A 228 -22.33 0.07 6.44
C ALA A 228 -23.73 0.39 6.98
N PRO A 229 -24.35 1.51 6.55
CA PRO A 229 -25.79 1.66 6.56
C PRO A 229 -26.41 0.72 5.51
N SER A 230 -27.49 0.05 5.89
CA SER A 230 -28.32 -0.77 4.99
C SER A 230 -28.73 0.04 3.76
N TYR A 231 -28.43 -0.49 2.59
CA TYR A 231 -28.76 0.10 1.30
C TYR A 231 -30.20 -0.28 0.92
N ASN A 232 -31.03 0.72 0.65
CA ASN A 232 -32.34 0.54 0.03
C ASN A 232 -32.16 0.41 -1.50
N ASP A 233 -32.75 -0.64 -2.06
CA ASP A 233 -32.71 -1.04 -3.45
C ASP A 233 -33.04 0.08 -4.44
N THR A 234 -32.00 0.61 -5.08
CA THR A 234 -32.16 1.29 -6.36
C THR A 234 -31.22 0.62 -7.35
N VAL A 235 -31.74 -0.36 -8.05
CA VAL A 235 -31.03 -1.13 -9.07
C VAL A 235 -30.69 -0.24 -10.25
N TYR A 236 -29.41 0.15 -10.41
CA TYR A 236 -28.92 0.66 -11.68
C TYR A 236 -28.75 -0.53 -12.64
N LYS A 237 -29.69 -0.74 -13.54
CA LYS A 237 -29.51 -1.61 -14.69
C LYS A 237 -28.59 -0.89 -15.67
N MET A 238 -27.32 -1.21 -15.67
CA MET A 238 -26.44 -0.89 -16.80
C MET A 238 -26.73 -1.88 -17.93
N PRO A 239 -27.09 -1.43 -19.13
CA PRO A 239 -27.13 -2.29 -20.30
C PRO A 239 -25.69 -2.51 -20.78
N LEU A 240 -25.08 -3.62 -20.35
CA LEU A 240 -23.82 -4.09 -20.94
C LEU A 240 -24.12 -4.77 -22.27
N ASN A 241 -24.31 -3.96 -23.33
CA ASN A 241 -24.32 -4.46 -24.70
C ASN A 241 -22.88 -4.44 -25.25
N TYR A 242 -22.11 -5.46 -24.89
CA TYR A 242 -20.79 -5.72 -25.50
C TYR A 242 -20.87 -6.67 -26.72
N SER A 243 -22.00 -6.76 -27.39
CA SER A 243 -22.12 -7.46 -28.68
C SER A 243 -21.56 -6.56 -29.80
N GLY A 244 -20.24 -6.54 -29.97
CA GLY A 244 -19.70 -5.77 -31.10
C GLY A 244 -18.19 -5.60 -31.21
N VAL A 245 -17.39 -6.27 -30.37
CA VAL A 245 -15.92 -6.25 -30.61
C VAL A 245 -15.52 -7.58 -31.24
N ASP A 246 -15.65 -7.63 -32.57
CA ASP A 246 -15.15 -8.74 -33.39
C ASP A 246 -13.64 -8.53 -33.62
N PHE A 247 -12.82 -9.14 -32.79
CA PHE A 247 -11.37 -9.18 -32.99
C PHE A 247 -11.04 -10.22 -34.05
N ARG A 248 -11.10 -9.84 -35.31
CA ARG A 248 -10.50 -10.65 -36.38
C ARG A 248 -9.00 -10.65 -36.22
N ILE A 249 -8.44 -11.76 -35.77
CA ILE A 249 -7.02 -12.05 -35.94
C ILE A 249 -6.79 -12.15 -37.45
N VAL A 250 -6.18 -11.14 -38.03
CA VAL A 250 -5.67 -11.23 -39.39
C VAL A 250 -4.44 -12.14 -39.33
N SER A 251 -4.63 -13.42 -39.59
CA SER A 251 -3.52 -14.32 -39.91
C SER A 251 -2.94 -13.85 -41.24
N GLY A 252 -1.81 -13.15 -41.15
CA GLY A 252 -1.04 -12.83 -42.33
C GLY A 252 -0.44 -14.12 -42.91
N ASP A 253 -1.03 -14.62 -43.98
CA ASP A 253 -0.38 -15.62 -44.84
C ASP A 253 0.83 -14.93 -45.48
N THR A 254 2.01 -15.36 -45.09
CA THR A 254 3.25 -15.06 -45.78
C THR A 254 3.37 -15.98 -46.98
N ASN A 255 3.22 -15.43 -48.17
CA ASN A 255 3.88 -15.92 -49.38
C ASN A 255 5.30 -15.42 -49.42
#